data_de4486e0f8f03c40c1b889b8ee3d1297
#
_entry.id   de4486e0f8f03c40c1b889b8ee3d1297
#
_cell.length_a   1.000
_cell.length_b   1.000
_cell.length_c   1.000
_cell.angle_alpha   90.00
_cell.angle_beta   90.00
_cell.angle_gamma   90.00
#
_symmetry.space_group_name_H-M   'P 1'
#
loop_
_entity.id
_entity.type
_entity.pdbx_description
1 polymer ?
#
loop_
_entity_poly.entity_id
_entity_poly.type
_entity_poly.pdbx_seq_one_letter_code
_entity_poly.pdbx_strand_id
1 'polypeptide(L)'
;MSLFAKSKWHRRGAGARERSGDRPTRPAARNEVGKRSLPFLLVLLLLPLLLSCRQPAAADEAPDAQIVLAPGPDSLVVGRITFDLTLWDAEGQPIDGADPVTLRGDMNHAGMRPVLARATGMGDGQYTTDFEWTMAGDWTVTVEATLPDGRVKRATFPFTVAAVE
;
A
#
# COMPACT_ATOMS: atom_id res chain seq x y z
N MET A 1 36.27 15.31 -37.01
CA MET A 1 36.80 16.66 -36.80
C MET A 1 36.75 16.88 -35.33
N SER A 2 37.80 16.57 -34.57
CA SER A 2 38.94 17.47 -34.23
C SER A 2 38.44 18.63 -33.37
N LEU A 3 38.93 18.94 -32.18
CA LEU A 3 40.24 18.92 -31.52
C LEU A 3 40.00 19.15 -30.01
N PHE A 4 40.56 18.46 -29.05
CA PHE A 4 41.89 18.67 -28.43
C PHE A 4 42.11 20.05 -27.77
N ALA A 5 42.31 20.04 -26.45
CA ALA A 5 43.41 20.74 -25.72
C ALA A 5 43.19 20.46 -24.21
N LYS A 6 43.95 19.76 -23.50
CA LYS A 6 45.31 19.70 -22.96
C LYS A 6 45.94 21.05 -22.56
N SER A 7 46.19 21.22 -21.25
CA SER A 7 47.47 21.73 -20.66
C SER A 7 47.26 21.85 -19.14
N LYS A 8 47.99 21.25 -18.30
CA LYS A 8 49.43 21.20 -18.02
C LYS A 8 49.85 22.12 -16.86
N TRP A 9 50.23 21.42 -15.75
CA TRP A 9 51.33 21.67 -14.84
C TRP A 9 51.64 23.07 -14.34
N HIS A 10 51.80 23.25 -13.00
CA HIS A 10 53.10 23.57 -12.45
C HIS A 10 53.24 23.27 -10.96
N ARG A 11 54.33 22.66 -10.66
CA ARG A 11 54.98 22.26 -9.41
C ARG A 11 55.78 23.46 -8.82
N ARG A 12 56.16 23.29 -7.54
CA ARG A 12 57.27 23.83 -6.74
C ARG A 12 56.86 24.93 -5.76
N GLY A 13 57.35 24.94 -4.54
CA GLY A 13 58.53 24.38 -3.99
C GLY A 13 58.62 24.59 -2.46
N ALA A 14 59.57 23.90 -1.93
CA ALA A 14 60.00 23.71 -0.58
C ALA A 14 60.36 24.99 0.20
N GLY A 15 60.27 24.88 1.53
CA GLY A 15 60.86 25.86 2.45
C GLY A 15 60.79 25.38 3.89
N ALA A 16 61.75 24.57 4.28
CA ALA A 16 62.02 24.22 5.67
C ALA A 16 62.55 25.43 6.43
N ARG A 17 62.14 25.60 7.68
CA ARG A 17 63.03 26.10 8.74
C ARG A 17 62.49 25.73 10.13
N GLU A 18 63.33 24.95 10.77
CA GLU A 18 63.41 24.70 12.22
C GLU A 18 63.60 25.95 13.01
N ARG A 19 63.02 26.00 14.20
CA ARG A 19 63.60 26.48 15.50
C ARG A 19 62.55 26.30 16.59
N SER A 20 62.77 25.34 17.46
CA SER A 20 63.39 25.50 18.78
C SER A 20 62.57 26.28 19.81
N GLY A 21 62.14 25.54 20.81
CA GLY A 21 62.18 25.92 22.21
C GLY A 21 61.03 26.82 22.71
N ASP A 22 60.08 26.29 23.38
CA ASP A 22 59.93 26.61 24.79
C ASP A 22 58.80 25.77 25.41
N ARG A 23 59.10 25.14 26.55
CA ARG A 23 58.10 24.58 27.43
C ARG A 23 57.77 25.61 28.47
N PRO A 24 56.49 25.92 28.69
CA PRO A 24 56.06 26.16 30.04
C PRO A 24 54.87 25.25 30.44
N THR A 25 55.10 24.55 31.53
CA THR A 25 54.26 24.24 32.65
C THR A 25 52.74 24.10 32.43
N ARG A 26 52.25 22.89 32.64
CA ARG A 26 50.86 22.52 32.89
C ARG A 26 50.27 23.32 34.05
N PRO A 27 49.09 23.88 33.90
CA PRO A 27 48.15 23.97 35.00
C PRO A 27 47.14 22.83 34.95
N ALA A 28 46.82 22.34 36.14
CA ALA A 28 45.91 21.25 36.40
C ALA A 28 44.53 21.44 35.73
N ALA A 29 44.10 20.45 34.96
CA ALA A 29 42.76 20.37 34.47
C ALA A 29 41.80 20.17 35.66
N ARG A 30 41.08 21.21 35.98
CA ARG A 30 39.92 21.17 36.84
C ARG A 30 38.80 20.50 36.04
N ASN A 31 38.39 19.30 36.44
CA ASN A 31 37.24 18.62 35.93
C ASN A 31 35.96 19.41 36.19
N GLU A 32 35.62 20.29 35.30
CA GLU A 32 34.28 20.82 35.21
C GLU A 32 33.42 19.72 34.52
N VAL A 33 32.81 18.87 35.33
CA VAL A 33 31.70 18.00 34.90
C VAL A 33 30.54 18.92 34.53
N GLY A 34 30.50 19.28 33.23
CA GLY A 34 29.51 20.16 32.67
C GLY A 34 28.11 19.61 32.76
N LYS A 35 27.30 20.19 33.63
CA LYS A 35 25.85 19.99 33.80
C LYS A 35 25.04 20.45 32.56
N ARG A 36 25.45 20.12 31.35
CA ARG A 36 24.77 20.59 30.10
C ARG A 36 24.24 19.51 29.20
N SER A 37 24.30 18.22 29.60
CA SER A 37 23.84 17.12 28.75
C SER A 37 22.41 16.62 29.05
N LEU A 38 21.76 17.13 30.11
CA LEU A 38 20.42 16.67 30.50
C LEU A 38 19.33 17.04 29.47
N PRO A 39 19.32 18.26 28.88
CA PRO A 39 18.31 18.59 27.90
C PRO A 39 18.47 17.82 26.55
N PHE A 40 19.72 17.45 26.21
CA PHE A 40 19.98 16.73 24.95
C PHE A 40 19.53 15.26 25.04
N LEU A 41 19.70 14.64 26.21
CA LEU A 41 19.27 13.27 26.47
C LEU A 41 17.74 13.18 26.52
N LEU A 42 17.07 14.22 27.05
CA LEU A 42 15.60 14.28 27.09
C LEU A 42 14.99 14.47 25.71
N VAL A 43 15.63 15.26 24.83
CA VAL A 43 15.21 15.44 23.43
C VAL A 43 15.41 14.16 22.62
N LEU A 44 16.50 13.42 22.86
CA LEU A 44 16.76 12.15 22.19
C LEU A 44 15.79 11.04 22.64
N LEU A 45 15.27 11.09 23.86
CA LEU A 45 14.30 10.14 24.39
C LEU A 45 12.87 10.42 23.90
N LEU A 46 12.55 11.68 23.57
CA LEU A 46 11.23 12.10 23.05
C LEU A 46 11.07 11.92 21.54
N LEU A 47 12.17 11.78 20.80
CA LEU A 47 12.15 11.63 19.34
C LEU A 47 11.46 10.35 18.85
N PRO A 48 11.62 9.17 19.50
CA PRO A 48 10.92 7.95 19.06
C PRO A 48 9.40 7.97 19.32
N LEU A 49 8.89 8.85 20.19
CA LEU A 49 7.44 8.95 20.43
C LEU A 49 6.68 9.58 19.24
N LEU A 50 7.37 10.31 18.36
CA LEU A 50 6.76 10.95 17.19
C LEU A 50 6.77 10.06 15.94
N LEU A 51 7.50 8.93 15.96
CA LEU A 51 7.37 7.86 14.96
C LEU A 51 6.27 6.86 15.37
N SER A 52 5.15 7.36 15.85
CA SER A 52 3.94 6.55 15.92
C SER A 52 3.62 6.15 14.48
N CYS A 53 3.92 4.91 14.13
CA CYS A 53 3.52 4.30 12.88
C CYS A 53 2.05 4.65 12.65
N ARG A 54 1.78 5.45 11.63
CA ARG A 54 0.44 5.63 11.10
C ARG A 54 0.08 4.28 10.51
N GLN A 55 -0.42 3.36 11.35
CA GLN A 55 -1.10 2.18 10.85
C GLN A 55 -2.20 2.70 9.94
N PRO A 56 -2.30 2.19 8.70
CA PRO A 56 -3.48 2.47 7.90
C PRO A 56 -4.66 2.11 8.79
N ALA A 57 -5.55 3.05 9.02
CA ALA A 57 -6.78 2.79 9.74
C ALA A 57 -7.40 1.58 9.06
N ALA A 58 -7.61 0.49 9.81
CA ALA A 58 -8.41 -0.60 9.31
C ALA A 58 -9.74 0.03 8.90
N ALA A 59 -10.12 -0.13 7.62
CA ALA A 59 -11.39 0.38 7.16
C ALA A 59 -12.47 -0.23 8.05
N ASP A 60 -13.33 0.60 8.64
CA ASP A 60 -14.40 0.11 9.49
C ASP A 60 -15.27 -0.85 8.66
N GLU A 61 -15.45 -2.06 9.16
CA GLU A 61 -16.29 -3.04 8.49
C GLU A 61 -17.76 -2.65 8.62
N ALA A 62 -18.53 -2.83 7.54
CA ALA A 62 -19.98 -2.59 7.52
C ALA A 62 -20.74 -3.94 7.63
N PRO A 63 -20.89 -4.51 8.83
CA PRO A 63 -21.53 -5.83 9.00
C PRO A 63 -23.03 -5.80 8.65
N ASP A 64 -23.65 -4.64 8.75
CA ASP A 64 -25.04 -4.35 8.47
C ASP A 64 -25.38 -4.22 6.97
N ALA A 65 -24.40 -3.95 6.12
CA ALA A 65 -24.62 -3.96 4.68
C ALA A 65 -24.62 -5.39 4.11
N GLN A 66 -25.36 -5.62 3.05
CA GLN A 66 -25.43 -6.90 2.34
C GLN A 66 -24.98 -6.73 0.89
N ILE A 67 -24.26 -7.72 0.38
CA ILE A 67 -23.88 -7.83 -1.02
C ILE A 67 -24.52 -9.09 -1.58
N VAL A 68 -25.23 -8.96 -2.69
CA VAL A 68 -25.68 -10.09 -3.51
C VAL A 68 -24.91 -10.05 -4.80
N LEU A 69 -24.31 -11.18 -5.19
CA LEU A 69 -23.58 -11.34 -6.43
C LEU A 69 -24.28 -12.38 -7.28
N ALA A 70 -24.73 -12.00 -8.45
CA ALA A 70 -25.38 -12.89 -9.41
C ALA A 70 -24.56 -12.95 -10.71
N PRO A 71 -24.11 -14.14 -11.12
CA PRO A 71 -23.59 -14.33 -12.46
C PRO A 71 -24.74 -14.29 -13.47
N GLY A 72 -24.50 -13.73 -14.64
CA GLY A 72 -25.47 -13.76 -15.74
C GLY A 72 -25.84 -15.19 -16.16
N PRO A 73 -26.89 -15.38 -16.93
CA PRO A 73 -27.27 -16.70 -17.44
C PRO A 73 -26.12 -17.32 -18.25
N ASP A 74 -25.93 -18.64 -18.11
CA ASP A 74 -24.87 -19.41 -18.78
C ASP A 74 -23.42 -18.99 -18.45
N SER A 75 -23.21 -18.36 -17.32
CA SER A 75 -21.95 -17.71 -16.98
C SER A 75 -20.98 -18.58 -16.16
N LEU A 76 -21.32 -19.83 -15.85
CA LEU A 76 -20.44 -20.75 -15.10
C LEU A 76 -19.62 -21.66 -16.05
N VAL A 77 -19.16 -21.12 -17.15
CA VAL A 77 -18.21 -21.73 -18.09
C VAL A 77 -17.01 -20.84 -18.32
N VAL A 78 -15.88 -21.40 -18.69
CA VAL A 78 -14.66 -20.67 -19.01
C VAL A 78 -14.95 -19.60 -20.07
N GLY A 79 -14.51 -18.36 -19.82
CA GLY A 79 -14.69 -17.24 -20.71
C GLY A 79 -15.12 -15.97 -20.01
N ARG A 80 -15.48 -14.98 -20.81
CA ARG A 80 -15.94 -13.67 -20.30
C ARG A 80 -17.40 -13.74 -19.94
N ILE A 81 -17.70 -13.19 -18.76
CA ILE A 81 -19.05 -13.11 -18.22
C ILE A 81 -19.31 -11.69 -17.68
N THR A 82 -20.57 -11.40 -17.38
CA THR A 82 -20.96 -10.22 -16.62
C THR A 82 -21.48 -10.66 -15.27
N PHE A 83 -21.02 -9.99 -14.22
CA PHE A 83 -21.61 -10.08 -12.89
C PHE A 83 -22.52 -8.89 -12.64
N ASP A 84 -23.69 -9.16 -12.09
CA ASP A 84 -24.57 -8.18 -11.50
C ASP A 84 -24.47 -8.26 -9.98
N LEU A 85 -24.29 -7.12 -9.34
CA LEU A 85 -24.19 -7.00 -7.90
C LEU A 85 -25.31 -6.08 -7.40
N THR A 86 -25.82 -6.38 -6.21
CA THR A 86 -26.74 -5.49 -5.51
C THR A 86 -26.26 -5.28 -4.09
N LEU A 87 -26.23 -4.02 -3.65
CA LEU A 87 -25.84 -3.59 -2.32
C LEU A 87 -27.06 -3.04 -1.58
N TRP A 88 -27.28 -3.57 -0.36
CA TRP A 88 -28.39 -3.19 0.51
C TRP A 88 -27.88 -2.85 1.91
N ASP A 89 -28.54 -1.92 2.58
CA ASP A 89 -28.34 -1.68 4.01
C ASP A 89 -29.14 -2.69 4.87
N ALA A 90 -29.05 -2.52 6.21
CA ALA A 90 -29.77 -3.38 7.16
C ALA A 90 -31.29 -3.25 7.07
N GLU A 91 -31.78 -2.13 6.60
CA GLU A 91 -33.20 -1.81 6.42
C GLU A 91 -33.74 -2.27 5.06
N GLY A 92 -32.85 -2.86 4.22
CA GLY A 92 -33.19 -3.32 2.87
C GLY A 92 -33.30 -2.18 1.86
N GLN A 93 -32.69 -1.01 2.15
CA GLN A 93 -32.62 0.06 1.19
C GLN A 93 -31.39 -0.10 0.28
N PRO A 94 -31.49 0.28 -1.00
CA PRO A 94 -30.35 0.19 -1.91
C PRO A 94 -29.25 1.17 -1.50
N ILE A 95 -28.00 0.73 -1.60
CA ILE A 95 -26.81 1.56 -1.35
C ILE A 95 -26.23 2.01 -2.68
N ASP A 96 -26.46 3.26 -3.03
CA ASP A 96 -25.86 3.93 -4.18
C ASP A 96 -24.53 4.60 -3.81
N GLY A 97 -23.68 4.84 -4.82
CA GLY A 97 -22.45 5.62 -4.65
C GLY A 97 -21.32 4.91 -3.92
N ALA A 98 -21.39 3.59 -3.72
CA ALA A 98 -20.23 2.83 -3.27
C ALA A 98 -19.12 2.87 -4.32
N ASP A 99 -17.91 3.29 -3.93
CA ASP A 99 -16.75 3.39 -4.83
C ASP A 99 -15.43 3.38 -4.04
N PRO A 100 -14.48 2.50 -4.34
CA PRO A 100 -14.55 1.44 -5.35
C PRO A 100 -15.42 0.24 -4.92
N VAL A 101 -16.03 -0.42 -5.91
CA VAL A 101 -16.56 -1.77 -5.78
C VAL A 101 -15.67 -2.69 -6.63
N THR A 102 -14.95 -3.59 -5.97
CA THR A 102 -13.95 -4.45 -6.61
C THR A 102 -14.27 -5.92 -6.42
N LEU A 103 -13.97 -6.72 -7.43
CA LEU A 103 -14.07 -8.17 -7.39
C LEU A 103 -12.67 -8.76 -7.55
N ARG A 104 -12.38 -9.75 -6.73
CA ARG A 104 -11.18 -10.56 -6.83
C ARG A 104 -11.59 -12.04 -6.91
N GLY A 105 -11.29 -12.67 -8.02
CA GLY A 105 -11.46 -14.11 -8.20
C GLY A 105 -10.15 -14.84 -7.98
N ASP A 106 -10.15 -15.75 -7.03
CA ASP A 106 -9.06 -16.66 -6.75
C ASP A 106 -9.50 -18.09 -7.06
N MET A 107 -8.67 -18.81 -7.77
CA MET A 107 -8.88 -20.24 -8.00
C MET A 107 -8.19 -21.06 -6.91
N ASN A 108 -8.81 -22.12 -6.45
CA ASN A 108 -8.23 -23.01 -5.44
C ASN A 108 -7.15 -23.93 -6.05
N HIS A 109 -6.17 -23.31 -6.72
CA HIS A 109 -5.04 -24.00 -7.34
C HIS A 109 -3.74 -23.19 -7.17
N ALA A 110 -2.68 -23.85 -6.70
CA ALA A 110 -1.41 -23.19 -6.45
C ALA A 110 -0.81 -22.59 -7.74
N GLY A 111 -0.31 -21.35 -7.66
CA GLY A 111 0.38 -20.67 -8.76
C GLY A 111 -0.52 -19.90 -9.72
N MET A 112 -1.83 -19.91 -9.50
CA MET A 112 -2.76 -19.13 -10.32
C MET A 112 -2.76 -17.65 -9.91
N ARG A 113 -2.83 -16.77 -10.91
CA ARG A 113 -2.96 -15.33 -10.70
C ARG A 113 -4.43 -14.98 -10.48
N PRO A 114 -4.76 -14.13 -9.49
CA PRO A 114 -6.13 -13.69 -9.30
C PRO A 114 -6.63 -12.87 -10.51
N VAL A 115 -7.91 -13.00 -10.80
CA VAL A 115 -8.62 -12.11 -11.72
C VAL A 115 -9.19 -10.96 -10.92
N LEU A 116 -8.96 -9.74 -11.40
CA LEU A 116 -9.43 -8.52 -10.75
C LEU A 116 -10.39 -7.78 -11.68
N ALA A 117 -11.50 -7.32 -11.13
CA ALA A 117 -12.47 -6.49 -11.83
C ALA A 117 -12.94 -5.35 -10.95
N ARG A 118 -13.48 -4.29 -11.56
CA ARG A 118 -14.10 -3.17 -10.87
C ARG A 118 -15.49 -2.96 -11.41
N ALA A 119 -16.48 -2.93 -10.53
CA ALA A 119 -17.86 -2.73 -10.90
C ALA A 119 -18.20 -1.24 -11.06
N THR A 120 -19.17 -0.98 -11.92
CA THR A 120 -19.73 0.35 -12.18
C THR A 120 -21.15 0.41 -11.63
N GLY A 121 -21.48 1.46 -10.90
CA GLY A 121 -22.83 1.68 -10.38
C GLY A 121 -23.81 2.01 -11.50
N MET A 122 -24.98 1.39 -11.40
CA MET A 122 -26.11 1.55 -12.34
C MET A 122 -27.28 2.33 -11.71
N GLY A 123 -27.22 2.61 -10.41
CA GLY A 123 -28.30 3.19 -9.61
C GLY A 123 -29.14 2.11 -8.91
N ASP A 124 -29.95 2.53 -7.97
CA ASP A 124 -30.81 1.65 -7.16
C ASP A 124 -30.04 0.49 -6.48
N GLY A 125 -28.81 0.79 -5.99
CA GLY A 125 -27.93 -0.18 -5.34
C GLY A 125 -27.35 -1.24 -6.29
N GLN A 126 -27.54 -1.07 -7.60
CA GLN A 126 -27.08 -2.02 -8.61
C GLN A 126 -25.72 -1.61 -9.16
N TYR A 127 -24.87 -2.63 -9.37
CA TYR A 127 -23.53 -2.50 -9.94
C TYR A 127 -23.31 -3.64 -10.91
N THR A 128 -22.54 -3.39 -11.96
CA THR A 128 -22.23 -4.41 -12.96
C THR A 128 -20.74 -4.38 -13.31
N THR A 129 -20.20 -5.54 -13.71
CA THR A 129 -18.81 -5.66 -14.15
C THR A 129 -18.61 -6.86 -15.07
N ASP A 130 -17.72 -6.68 -16.05
CA ASP A 130 -17.18 -7.82 -16.78
C ASP A 130 -16.16 -8.57 -15.93
N PHE A 131 -16.17 -9.89 -16.05
CA PHE A 131 -15.25 -10.79 -15.37
C PHE A 131 -14.84 -11.92 -16.30
N GLU A 132 -13.68 -12.53 -16.08
CA GLU A 132 -13.20 -13.61 -16.94
C GLU A 132 -12.85 -14.85 -16.12
N TRP A 133 -13.55 -15.95 -16.38
CA TRP A 133 -13.15 -17.26 -15.91
C TRP A 133 -12.02 -17.79 -16.78
N THR A 134 -10.80 -17.77 -16.29
CA THR A 134 -9.63 -18.19 -17.08
C THR A 134 -9.45 -19.70 -17.18
N MET A 135 -10.09 -20.47 -16.29
CA MET A 135 -10.01 -21.93 -16.25
C MET A 135 -11.27 -22.53 -15.62
N ALA A 136 -11.56 -23.79 -15.95
CA ALA A 136 -12.57 -24.58 -15.26
C ALA A 136 -12.07 -24.99 -13.85
N GLY A 137 -12.99 -25.15 -12.92
CA GLY A 137 -12.73 -25.57 -11.53
C GLY A 137 -13.40 -24.69 -10.50
N ASP A 138 -12.95 -24.83 -9.25
CA ASP A 138 -13.53 -24.11 -8.10
C ASP A 138 -12.85 -22.75 -7.90
N TRP A 139 -13.68 -21.73 -7.88
CA TRP A 139 -13.30 -20.33 -7.71
C TRP A 139 -13.92 -19.75 -6.45
N THR A 140 -13.22 -18.81 -5.87
CA THR A 140 -13.71 -17.97 -4.79
C THR A 140 -13.66 -16.51 -5.26
N VAL A 141 -14.82 -15.87 -5.39
CA VAL A 141 -14.92 -14.45 -5.73
C VAL A 141 -15.15 -13.65 -4.45
N THR A 142 -14.20 -12.79 -4.11
CA THR A 142 -14.32 -11.83 -3.02
C THR A 142 -14.72 -10.49 -3.59
N VAL A 143 -15.84 -9.97 -3.12
CA VAL A 143 -16.30 -8.60 -3.42
C VAL A 143 -15.94 -7.70 -2.26
N GLU A 144 -15.39 -6.54 -2.57
CA GLU A 144 -15.12 -5.48 -1.60
C GLU A 144 -15.72 -4.18 -2.12
N ALA A 145 -16.58 -3.56 -1.31
CA ALA A 145 -17.27 -2.32 -1.62
C ALA A 145 -16.97 -1.28 -0.54
N THR A 146 -16.46 -0.11 -0.96
CA THR A 146 -16.33 1.05 -0.09
C THR A 146 -17.63 1.84 -0.16
N LEU A 147 -18.34 1.90 0.97
CA LEU A 147 -19.63 2.57 1.08
C LEU A 147 -19.49 4.09 1.10
N PRO A 148 -20.54 4.87 0.83
CA PRO A 148 -20.47 6.34 0.83
C PRO A 148 -20.03 6.95 2.16
N ASP A 149 -20.22 6.25 3.28
CA ASP A 149 -19.78 6.65 4.61
C ASP A 149 -18.32 6.30 4.91
N GLY A 150 -17.61 5.68 3.95
CA GLY A 150 -16.21 5.25 4.05
C GLY A 150 -16.00 3.88 4.69
N ARG A 151 -17.07 3.23 5.20
CA ARG A 151 -16.97 1.84 5.68
C ARG A 151 -16.78 0.88 4.52
N VAL A 152 -16.20 -0.26 4.79
CA VAL A 152 -15.95 -1.30 3.76
C VAL A 152 -16.79 -2.53 4.06
N LYS A 153 -17.54 -2.98 3.06
CA LYS A 153 -18.21 -4.28 3.08
C LYS A 153 -17.44 -5.27 2.25
N ARG A 154 -17.22 -6.46 2.82
CA ARG A 154 -16.61 -7.59 2.11
C ARG A 154 -17.54 -8.80 2.16
N ALA A 155 -17.68 -9.50 1.04
CA ALA A 155 -18.40 -10.77 0.95
C ALA A 155 -17.65 -11.71 0.00
N THR A 156 -17.82 -13.01 0.23
CA THR A 156 -17.10 -14.06 -0.50
C THR A 156 -18.11 -15.06 -1.05
N PHE A 157 -17.97 -15.40 -2.33
CA PHE A 157 -18.89 -16.26 -3.08
C PHE A 157 -18.12 -17.41 -3.75
N PRO A 158 -18.48 -18.67 -3.48
CA PRO A 158 -17.91 -19.82 -4.18
C PRO A 158 -18.64 -20.06 -5.51
N PHE A 159 -17.87 -20.44 -6.54
CA PHE A 159 -18.39 -20.83 -7.86
C PHE A 159 -17.64 -22.05 -8.37
N THR A 160 -18.35 -22.95 -9.06
CA THR A 160 -17.74 -24.04 -9.82
C THR A 160 -17.94 -23.75 -11.30
N VAL A 161 -16.86 -23.60 -12.05
CA VAL A 161 -16.83 -23.21 -13.47
C VAL A 161 -16.56 -24.47 -14.33
N ALA A 162 -17.39 -24.71 -15.32
CA ALA A 162 -17.21 -25.79 -16.27
C ALA A 162 -16.25 -25.40 -17.41
N ALA A 163 -15.64 -26.42 -18.04
CA ALA A 163 -14.93 -26.21 -19.30
C ALA A 163 -15.95 -25.95 -20.44
N VAL A 164 -15.49 -25.25 -21.46
CA VAL A 164 -16.22 -25.14 -22.74
C VAL A 164 -16.11 -26.50 -23.44
N GLU A 165 -17.23 -27.11 -23.83
CA GLU A 165 -17.27 -28.32 -24.65
C GLU A 165 -16.95 -28.03 -26.11
#